data_23b60f0f06a5a2037d7d925b0656a26e
#
_entry.id   23b60f0f06a5a2037d7d925b0656a26e
#
_cell.length_a   1.000
_cell.length_b   1.000
_cell.length_c   1.000
_cell.angle_alpha   90.00
_cell.angle_beta   90.00
_cell.angle_gamma   90.00
#
_symmetry.space_group_name_H-M   'P 1'
#
loop_
_entity.id
_entity.type
_entity.pdbx_description
1 polymer ?
#
loop_
_entity_poly.entity_id
_entity_poly.type
_entity_poly.pdbx_seq_one_letter_code
_entity_poly.pdbx_strand_id
1 'polypeptide(L)'
;MGCVVFHYDMVGYADSIQIPHRPGMREHMNTMENWGYFSPQAELRLQNMMGLQTWNSIRVLDWFSELPDVDPARIGVTGASGGGTQTFILCAVDPRPAVAFPAVMVSTAMQGGCTCENACYLRIGTSNVEFAALFGPKPLGMTCADDWTKEMPTKGFPELQHLYRLWGAEDRLYLAAFLNHPHNYNYHSRLAMYRWMNKHLGLGQEEPIDERPFQPLSREEMTVWTQGHPRPPVGEEHERQLLRWITEDSQQQIEALIPRKAEDLAEFRRVVGGAVEVMIGRGLPSPSEVDVEPRWERSFSEYGVLGGVVRNKTHSEEVPVIAFQPGGVDFPGVFVVWVTPQGKQGLLGPDGQPRPGVRRLLGAGVGVVGLDLLGQGEHNPEGKPLERNRLDPKRANYAGYTYGYNHPLFSQRVHDILTVLAALKTRLEVKQVFLIGSEGAGPWVTAALAVAREAVHRAVVDTGGFRFRQLSAIDDAHFLPGGAKYLDLPGMLALAAPLPVLVAGEKQAELAVVSQVYEAAGAAEKLEFAATTDPERFEEAAVSYLLRQ
;
A
#
# COMPACT_ATOMS: atom_id res chain seq x y z
N MET A 1 -17.96 -6.19 -38.26
CA MET A 1 -16.88 -5.20 -38.28
C MET A 1 -15.55 -5.78 -38.79
N GLY A 2 -15.43 -7.09 -38.98
CA GLY A 2 -14.22 -7.74 -39.49
C GLY A 2 -13.08 -7.84 -38.46
N CYS A 3 -13.40 -7.88 -37.16
CA CYS A 3 -12.44 -8.08 -36.11
C CYS A 3 -12.41 -9.54 -35.68
N VAL A 4 -11.24 -10.02 -35.30
CA VAL A 4 -11.11 -11.18 -34.41
C VAL A 4 -11.50 -10.74 -33.02
N VAL A 5 -12.38 -11.47 -32.32
CA VAL A 5 -12.87 -11.11 -31.02
C VAL A 5 -12.59 -12.26 -30.06
N PHE A 6 -11.95 -11.95 -28.95
CA PHE A 6 -11.75 -12.88 -27.84
C PHE A 6 -12.47 -12.38 -26.59
N HIS A 7 -13.34 -13.22 -26.06
CA HIS A 7 -14.05 -12.97 -24.81
C HIS A 7 -13.75 -14.11 -23.81
N TYR A 8 -13.39 -13.76 -22.61
CA TYR A 8 -13.05 -14.73 -21.57
C TYR A 8 -13.81 -14.45 -20.28
N ASP A 9 -14.07 -15.52 -19.55
CA ASP A 9 -14.79 -15.45 -18.29
C ASP A 9 -13.91 -14.84 -17.20
N MET A 10 -14.51 -14.02 -16.38
CA MET A 10 -13.88 -13.56 -15.14
C MET A 10 -13.69 -14.72 -14.17
N VAL A 11 -12.62 -14.68 -13.38
CA VAL A 11 -12.37 -15.66 -12.34
C VAL A 11 -13.57 -15.83 -11.41
N GLY A 12 -14.02 -17.07 -11.25
CA GLY A 12 -15.17 -17.44 -10.44
C GLY A 12 -16.54 -17.34 -11.16
N TYR A 13 -16.55 -17.08 -12.47
CA TYR A 13 -17.77 -17.04 -13.30
C TYR A 13 -17.72 -18.07 -14.42
N ALA A 14 -18.91 -18.48 -14.87
CA ALA A 14 -19.17 -19.37 -16.00
C ALA A 14 -18.26 -20.62 -15.99
N ASP A 15 -17.34 -20.75 -16.95
CA ASP A 15 -16.39 -21.87 -17.03
C ASP A 15 -15.11 -21.66 -16.22
N SER A 16 -14.86 -20.44 -15.70
CA SER A 16 -13.69 -20.06 -14.88
C SER A 16 -13.94 -20.20 -13.36
N ILE A 17 -14.57 -21.29 -12.92
CA ILE A 17 -15.00 -21.51 -11.52
C ILE A 17 -13.96 -22.18 -10.62
N GLN A 18 -12.70 -22.22 -11.03
CA GLN A 18 -11.62 -22.88 -10.28
C GLN A 18 -11.38 -22.23 -8.92
N ILE A 19 -11.60 -20.92 -8.84
CA ILE A 19 -11.43 -20.09 -7.64
C ILE A 19 -12.73 -19.31 -7.42
N PRO A 20 -13.22 -19.15 -6.16
CA PRO A 20 -14.42 -18.36 -5.88
C PRO A 20 -14.18 -16.87 -6.12
N HIS A 21 -15.20 -16.19 -6.65
CA HIS A 21 -15.14 -14.75 -6.94
C HIS A 21 -15.32 -13.85 -5.72
N ARG A 22 -15.95 -14.35 -4.66
CA ARG A 22 -16.35 -13.56 -3.48
C ARG A 22 -15.93 -14.23 -2.18
N PRO A 23 -15.64 -13.44 -1.11
CA PRO A 23 -15.37 -13.98 0.21
C PRO A 23 -16.59 -14.68 0.80
N GLY A 24 -16.38 -15.50 1.82
CA GLY A 24 -17.45 -16.21 2.56
C GLY A 24 -17.79 -17.60 2.02
N MET A 25 -17.19 -18.03 0.91
CA MET A 25 -17.36 -19.41 0.44
C MET A 25 -16.37 -20.40 1.09
N ARG A 26 -15.39 -19.90 1.86
CA ARG A 26 -14.33 -20.69 2.53
C ARG A 26 -13.82 -19.98 3.78
N GLU A 27 -14.32 -20.39 4.94
CA GLU A 27 -14.01 -19.72 6.22
C GLU A 27 -12.68 -20.15 6.86
N HIS A 28 -12.06 -21.26 6.42
CA HIS A 28 -11.00 -21.91 7.19
C HIS A 28 -9.58 -21.82 6.63
N MET A 29 -9.37 -21.22 5.45
CA MET A 29 -8.05 -21.10 4.84
C MET A 29 -7.37 -19.77 5.20
N ASN A 30 -6.96 -19.63 6.46
CA ASN A 30 -6.29 -18.42 6.96
C ASN A 30 -5.23 -18.77 8.03
N THR A 31 -4.29 -19.63 7.70
CA THR A 31 -3.10 -19.89 8.54
C THR A 31 -1.83 -19.59 7.76
N MET A 32 -0.68 -19.55 8.43
CA MET A 32 0.62 -19.34 7.77
C MET A 32 0.97 -20.40 6.74
N GLU A 33 0.43 -21.62 6.91
CA GLU A 33 0.68 -22.76 6.03
C GLU A 33 -0.38 -22.92 4.96
N ASN A 34 -1.62 -22.49 5.26
CA ASN A 34 -2.77 -22.65 4.37
C ASN A 34 -3.65 -21.40 4.37
N TRP A 35 -3.67 -20.72 3.25
CA TRP A 35 -4.54 -19.56 3.07
C TRP A 35 -5.21 -19.57 1.68
N GLY A 36 -6.34 -18.88 1.61
CA GLY A 36 -7.10 -18.67 0.38
C GLY A 36 -7.15 -17.20 0.01
N TYR A 37 -7.63 -16.87 -1.18
CA TYR A 37 -7.98 -15.51 -1.54
C TYR A 37 -8.93 -14.91 -0.50
N PHE A 38 -8.87 -13.58 -0.32
CA PHE A 38 -9.64 -12.81 0.67
C PHE A 38 -9.21 -13.00 2.13
N SER A 39 -8.26 -13.89 2.42
CA SER A 39 -7.73 -14.04 3.77
C SER A 39 -6.74 -12.93 4.11
N PRO A 40 -6.52 -12.63 5.42
CA PRO A 40 -5.44 -11.76 5.85
C PRO A 40 -4.08 -12.20 5.31
N GLN A 41 -3.80 -13.49 5.26
CA GLN A 41 -2.54 -14.04 4.76
C GLN A 41 -2.31 -13.76 3.26
N ALA A 42 -3.37 -13.79 2.45
CA ALA A 42 -3.29 -13.41 1.04
C ALA A 42 -2.98 -11.90 0.89
N GLU A 43 -3.67 -11.07 1.66
CA GLU A 43 -3.49 -9.61 1.60
C GLU A 43 -2.13 -9.16 2.14
N LEU A 44 -1.60 -9.83 3.17
CA LEU A 44 -0.22 -9.62 3.64
C LEU A 44 0.84 -9.92 2.56
N ARG A 45 0.46 -10.62 1.49
CA ARG A 45 1.28 -10.93 0.32
C ARG A 45 0.84 -10.21 -0.95
N LEU A 46 -0.16 -9.32 -0.86
CA LEU A 46 -0.82 -8.63 -1.99
C LEU A 46 -1.39 -9.60 -3.04
N GLN A 47 -1.88 -10.74 -2.58
CA GLN A 47 -2.56 -11.72 -3.41
C GLN A 47 -4.07 -11.45 -3.38
N ASN A 48 -4.58 -10.83 -4.42
CA ASN A 48 -5.98 -10.43 -4.51
C ASN A 48 -6.60 -10.78 -5.85
N MET A 49 -7.93 -10.79 -5.89
CA MET A 49 -8.70 -11.17 -7.08
C MET A 49 -8.47 -10.22 -8.25
N MET A 50 -8.35 -8.92 -7.99
CA MET A 50 -8.10 -7.93 -9.02
C MET A 50 -6.74 -8.15 -9.70
N GLY A 51 -5.70 -8.42 -8.92
CA GLY A 51 -4.37 -8.73 -9.44
C GLY A 51 -4.36 -9.99 -10.32
N LEU A 52 -5.02 -11.07 -9.88
CA LEU A 52 -5.14 -12.30 -10.66
C LEU A 52 -5.89 -12.06 -11.98
N GLN A 53 -7.00 -11.32 -11.95
CA GLN A 53 -7.76 -10.97 -13.16
C GLN A 53 -6.95 -10.14 -14.15
N THR A 54 -6.25 -9.14 -13.65
CA THR A 54 -5.39 -8.29 -14.48
C THR A 54 -4.25 -9.10 -15.08
N TRP A 55 -3.66 -10.01 -14.32
CA TRP A 55 -2.66 -10.95 -14.83
C TRP A 55 -3.21 -11.82 -15.96
N ASN A 56 -4.41 -12.38 -15.78
CA ASN A 56 -5.08 -13.15 -16.85
C ASN A 56 -5.28 -12.31 -18.10
N SER A 57 -5.68 -11.04 -17.95
CA SER A 57 -5.86 -10.12 -19.09
C SER A 57 -4.53 -9.87 -19.83
N ILE A 58 -3.42 -9.73 -19.10
CA ILE A 58 -2.07 -9.61 -19.70
C ILE A 58 -1.70 -10.89 -20.46
N ARG A 59 -1.95 -12.07 -19.87
CA ARG A 59 -1.70 -13.36 -20.54
C ARG A 59 -2.56 -13.55 -21.81
N VAL A 60 -3.81 -13.05 -21.77
CA VAL A 60 -4.64 -13.01 -22.97
C VAL A 60 -3.99 -12.16 -24.07
N LEU A 61 -3.47 -10.98 -23.74
CA LEU A 61 -2.77 -10.14 -24.71
C LEU A 61 -1.53 -10.82 -25.29
N ASP A 62 -0.77 -11.55 -24.47
CA ASP A 62 0.40 -12.30 -24.94
C ASP A 62 0.00 -13.30 -26.04
N TRP A 63 -0.96 -14.17 -25.71
CA TRP A 63 -1.44 -15.18 -26.65
C TRP A 63 -2.14 -14.57 -27.86
N PHE A 64 -3.01 -13.57 -27.65
CA PHE A 64 -3.82 -12.96 -28.71
C PHE A 64 -2.95 -12.23 -29.73
N SER A 65 -1.87 -11.61 -29.29
CA SER A 65 -0.93 -10.90 -30.17
C SER A 65 -0.13 -11.83 -31.10
N GLU A 66 -0.06 -13.13 -30.78
CA GLU A 66 0.68 -14.13 -31.55
C GLU A 66 -0.18 -14.84 -32.59
N LEU A 67 -1.51 -14.60 -32.58
CA LEU A 67 -2.43 -15.22 -33.57
C LEU A 67 -2.17 -14.68 -34.98
N PRO A 68 -2.14 -15.56 -35.99
CA PRO A 68 -1.80 -15.16 -37.36
C PRO A 68 -2.79 -14.19 -38.01
N ASP A 69 -4.05 -14.18 -37.54
CA ASP A 69 -5.11 -13.32 -38.06
C ASP A 69 -5.29 -12.03 -37.23
N VAL A 70 -4.41 -11.77 -36.28
CA VAL A 70 -4.44 -10.58 -35.38
C VAL A 70 -3.29 -9.65 -35.70
N ASP A 71 -3.62 -8.38 -35.94
CA ASP A 71 -2.65 -7.31 -36.03
C ASP A 71 -2.33 -6.78 -34.59
N PRO A 72 -1.16 -7.06 -34.04
CA PRO A 72 -0.83 -6.67 -32.66
C PRO A 72 -0.74 -5.14 -32.44
N ALA A 73 -0.63 -4.36 -33.50
CA ALA A 73 -0.66 -2.90 -33.45
C ALA A 73 -2.08 -2.32 -33.39
N ARG A 74 -3.11 -3.14 -33.62
CA ARG A 74 -4.51 -2.72 -33.68
C ARG A 74 -5.43 -3.49 -32.72
N ILE A 75 -4.98 -3.67 -31.46
CA ILE A 75 -5.77 -4.32 -30.41
C ILE A 75 -6.64 -3.28 -29.71
N GLY A 76 -7.96 -3.48 -29.71
CA GLY A 76 -8.92 -2.70 -28.94
C GLY A 76 -9.41 -3.49 -27.72
N VAL A 77 -9.60 -2.81 -26.60
CA VAL A 77 -10.11 -3.40 -25.35
C VAL A 77 -11.41 -2.72 -24.94
N THR A 78 -12.42 -3.51 -24.63
CA THR A 78 -13.73 -3.01 -24.17
C THR A 78 -14.34 -3.97 -23.15
N GLY A 79 -15.21 -3.44 -22.32
CA GLY A 79 -16.00 -4.17 -21.35
C GLY A 79 -16.91 -3.22 -20.57
N ALA A 80 -17.97 -3.76 -19.97
CA ALA A 80 -18.91 -2.97 -19.18
C ALA A 80 -18.83 -3.33 -17.70
N SER A 81 -19.13 -2.35 -16.83
CA SER A 81 -19.15 -2.58 -15.37
C SER A 81 -17.81 -3.12 -14.87
N GLY A 82 -17.77 -4.29 -14.23
CA GLY A 82 -16.50 -4.96 -13.88
C GLY A 82 -15.58 -5.16 -15.08
N GLY A 83 -16.13 -5.44 -16.28
CA GLY A 83 -15.37 -5.46 -17.54
C GLY A 83 -14.83 -4.09 -17.95
N GLY A 84 -15.53 -3.00 -17.60
CA GLY A 84 -15.04 -1.63 -17.76
C GLY A 84 -13.84 -1.36 -16.85
N THR A 85 -13.89 -1.83 -15.60
CA THR A 85 -12.74 -1.78 -14.68
C THR A 85 -11.55 -2.53 -15.26
N GLN A 86 -11.75 -3.76 -15.73
CA GLN A 86 -10.69 -4.55 -16.36
C GLN A 86 -10.12 -3.85 -17.60
N THR A 87 -10.97 -3.17 -18.38
CA THR A 87 -10.54 -2.41 -19.56
C THR A 87 -9.56 -1.30 -19.20
N PHE A 88 -9.92 -0.37 -18.32
CA PHE A 88 -9.02 0.74 -18.03
C PHE A 88 -7.81 0.31 -17.17
N ILE A 89 -7.94 -0.68 -16.29
CA ILE A 89 -6.80 -1.20 -15.53
C ILE A 89 -5.80 -1.92 -16.44
N LEU A 90 -6.26 -2.80 -17.35
CA LEU A 90 -5.36 -3.43 -18.31
C LEU A 90 -4.64 -2.37 -19.16
N CYS A 91 -5.37 -1.38 -19.65
CA CYS A 91 -4.82 -0.31 -20.47
C CYS A 91 -3.87 0.63 -19.69
N ALA A 92 -4.00 0.70 -18.36
CA ALA A 92 -3.10 1.47 -17.51
C ALA A 92 -1.75 0.76 -17.27
N VAL A 93 -1.73 -0.58 -17.27
CA VAL A 93 -0.53 -1.37 -16.90
C VAL A 93 0.14 -2.05 -18.10
N ASP A 94 -0.54 -2.14 -19.25
CA ASP A 94 0.01 -2.76 -20.46
C ASP A 94 -0.04 -1.78 -21.64
N PRO A 95 1.09 -1.50 -22.29
CA PRO A 95 1.16 -0.53 -23.40
C PRO A 95 0.65 -1.06 -24.75
N ARG A 96 0.34 -2.35 -24.90
CA ARG A 96 -0.05 -2.97 -26.19
C ARG A 96 -1.43 -2.56 -26.71
N PRO A 97 -2.48 -2.38 -25.88
CA PRO A 97 -3.75 -1.89 -26.39
C PRO A 97 -3.60 -0.56 -27.14
N ALA A 98 -4.18 -0.49 -28.35
CA ALA A 98 -4.16 0.70 -29.18
C ALA A 98 -5.39 1.60 -28.95
N VAL A 99 -6.54 1.00 -28.58
CA VAL A 99 -7.82 1.69 -28.35
C VAL A 99 -8.50 1.10 -27.12
N ALA A 100 -9.07 1.95 -26.26
CA ALA A 100 -9.85 1.54 -25.10
C ALA A 100 -11.29 2.08 -25.16
N PHE A 101 -12.25 1.28 -24.66
CA PHE A 101 -13.63 1.70 -24.50
C PHE A 101 -14.27 1.08 -23.24
N PRO A 102 -13.95 1.56 -22.01
CA PRO A 102 -14.65 1.16 -20.80
C PRO A 102 -16.09 1.70 -20.79
N ALA A 103 -17.07 0.84 -20.58
CA ALA A 103 -18.47 1.22 -20.50
C ALA A 103 -18.95 1.24 -19.04
N VAL A 104 -19.58 2.35 -18.64
CA VAL A 104 -20.26 2.60 -17.34
C VAL A 104 -19.48 2.23 -16.10
N MET A 105 -18.17 2.55 -16.07
CA MET A 105 -17.33 2.29 -14.87
C MET A 105 -16.30 3.37 -14.55
N VAL A 106 -15.86 4.18 -15.50
CA VAL A 106 -15.08 5.38 -15.16
C VAL A 106 -15.99 6.34 -14.40
N SER A 107 -15.64 6.71 -13.18
CA SER A 107 -16.52 7.43 -12.27
C SER A 107 -15.74 8.25 -11.24
N THR A 108 -16.32 9.37 -10.83
CA THR A 108 -15.86 10.20 -9.71
C THR A 108 -16.55 9.82 -8.39
N ALA A 109 -17.58 8.98 -8.44
CA ALA A 109 -18.37 8.57 -7.29
C ALA A 109 -17.98 7.16 -6.80
N MET A 110 -18.72 6.12 -7.19
CA MET A 110 -18.42 4.74 -6.82
C MET A 110 -17.26 4.19 -7.64
N GLN A 111 -16.23 3.68 -6.99
CA GLN A 111 -14.98 3.27 -7.64
C GLN A 111 -14.90 1.77 -7.93
N GLY A 112 -15.61 0.94 -7.18
CA GLY A 112 -15.67 -0.50 -7.38
C GLY A 112 -16.57 -1.18 -6.33
N GLY A 113 -17.50 -2.00 -6.77
CA GLY A 113 -18.46 -2.70 -5.91
C GLY A 113 -18.11 -4.16 -5.62
N CYS A 114 -17.17 -4.73 -6.38
CA CYS A 114 -16.80 -6.13 -6.32
C CYS A 114 -15.33 -6.33 -5.90
N THR A 115 -15.00 -7.53 -5.45
CA THR A 115 -13.63 -7.92 -5.09
C THR A 115 -12.64 -7.83 -6.26
N CYS A 116 -13.10 -8.10 -7.48
CA CYS A 116 -12.28 -7.97 -8.70
C CYS A 116 -12.05 -6.53 -9.17
N GLU A 117 -12.63 -5.57 -8.48
CA GLU A 117 -12.52 -4.13 -8.76
C GLU A 117 -11.76 -3.40 -7.67
N ASN A 118 -11.37 -4.08 -6.59
CA ASN A 118 -10.73 -3.51 -5.42
C ASN A 118 -9.46 -4.28 -5.04
N ALA A 119 -8.44 -3.54 -4.67
CA ALA A 119 -7.20 -4.06 -4.08
C ALA A 119 -6.71 -3.06 -3.02
N CYS A 120 -5.94 -3.53 -2.05
CA CYS A 120 -5.32 -2.66 -1.06
C CYS A 120 -4.44 -1.60 -1.76
N TYR A 121 -4.46 -0.38 -1.25
CA TYR A 121 -3.75 0.82 -1.74
C TYR A 121 -4.22 1.39 -3.09
N LEU A 122 -5.08 0.71 -3.82
CA LEU A 122 -5.38 1.03 -5.21
C LEU A 122 -5.90 2.46 -5.41
N ARG A 123 -6.71 2.97 -4.48
CA ARG A 123 -7.41 4.26 -4.65
C ARG A 123 -7.19 5.25 -3.50
N ILE A 124 -6.03 5.20 -2.88
CA ILE A 124 -5.66 6.20 -1.88
C ILE A 124 -5.22 7.46 -2.62
N GLY A 125 -6.03 8.52 -2.54
CA GLY A 125 -5.76 9.79 -3.22
C GLY A 125 -5.93 9.75 -4.75
N THR A 126 -6.51 8.68 -5.31
CA THR A 126 -6.76 8.52 -6.75
C THR A 126 -8.14 7.92 -7.02
N SER A 127 -8.57 7.93 -8.27
CA SER A 127 -9.87 7.42 -8.70
C SER A 127 -9.80 6.67 -10.04
N ASN A 128 -10.92 6.15 -10.49
CA ASN A 128 -11.00 5.51 -11.82
C ASN A 128 -10.73 6.50 -12.96
N VAL A 129 -10.87 7.80 -12.73
CA VAL A 129 -10.57 8.84 -13.73
C VAL A 129 -9.07 8.88 -14.02
N GLU A 130 -8.23 8.88 -12.98
CA GLU A 130 -6.77 8.86 -13.12
C GLU A 130 -6.28 7.54 -13.74
N PHE A 131 -6.89 6.39 -13.39
CA PHE A 131 -6.53 5.13 -14.06
C PHE A 131 -6.86 5.16 -15.55
N ALA A 132 -8.00 5.69 -15.92
CA ALA A 132 -8.35 5.90 -17.33
C ALA A 132 -7.38 6.88 -18.02
N ALA A 133 -6.93 7.92 -17.32
CA ALA A 133 -5.95 8.89 -17.79
C ALA A 133 -4.59 8.28 -18.13
N LEU A 134 -4.15 7.21 -17.42
CA LEU A 134 -2.88 6.52 -17.69
C LEU A 134 -2.80 5.92 -19.11
N PHE A 135 -3.93 5.75 -19.80
CA PHE A 135 -3.95 5.30 -21.17
C PHE A 135 -3.60 6.42 -22.19
N GLY A 136 -3.75 7.68 -21.80
CA GLY A 136 -3.44 8.81 -22.66
C GLY A 136 -1.98 8.85 -23.14
N PRO A 137 -1.74 9.42 -24.32
CA PRO A 137 -2.65 10.09 -25.26
C PRO A 137 -3.32 9.16 -26.30
N LYS A 138 -3.43 7.86 -26.02
CA LYS A 138 -4.10 6.91 -26.93
C LYS A 138 -5.62 7.10 -26.93
N PRO A 139 -6.33 6.61 -27.97
CA PRO A 139 -7.77 6.76 -28.09
C PRO A 139 -8.55 6.09 -26.95
N LEU A 140 -9.18 6.90 -26.10
CA LEU A 140 -10.02 6.51 -24.98
C LEU A 140 -11.45 6.98 -25.19
N GLY A 141 -12.36 6.06 -25.50
CA GLY A 141 -13.80 6.30 -25.49
C GLY A 141 -14.44 5.71 -24.23
N MET A 142 -15.59 6.22 -23.82
CA MET A 142 -16.31 5.69 -22.67
C MET A 142 -17.80 6.01 -22.72
N THR A 143 -18.60 5.29 -21.93
CA THR A 143 -20.00 5.64 -21.70
C THR A 143 -20.25 5.94 -20.23
N CYS A 144 -21.26 6.78 -19.97
CA CYS A 144 -21.88 6.94 -18.65
C CYS A 144 -23.41 6.79 -18.75
N ALA A 145 -24.05 6.46 -17.64
CA ALA A 145 -25.48 6.17 -17.54
C ALA A 145 -26.09 6.86 -16.32
N ASP A 146 -27.41 6.67 -16.07
CA ASP A 146 -28.03 7.06 -14.80
C ASP A 146 -27.70 6.05 -13.70
N ASP A 147 -26.46 6.09 -13.28
CA ASP A 147 -25.85 5.29 -12.23
C ASP A 147 -24.75 6.09 -11.52
N TRP A 148 -23.76 5.43 -10.92
CA TRP A 148 -22.60 6.08 -10.29
C TRP A 148 -21.68 6.80 -11.28
N THR A 149 -21.86 6.65 -12.59
CA THR A 149 -21.10 7.35 -13.64
C THR A 149 -21.77 8.64 -14.12
N LYS A 150 -22.97 8.99 -13.64
CA LYS A 150 -23.78 10.12 -14.11
C LYS A 150 -23.10 11.49 -13.96
N GLU A 151 -22.13 11.63 -13.07
CA GLU A 151 -21.38 12.88 -12.89
C GLU A 151 -20.23 13.05 -13.88
N MET A 152 -19.90 12.04 -14.67
CA MET A 152 -18.78 12.10 -15.61
C MET A 152 -18.83 13.30 -16.56
N PRO A 153 -19.97 13.69 -17.16
CA PRO A 153 -20.01 14.84 -18.07
C PRO A 153 -19.59 16.17 -17.45
N THR A 154 -19.76 16.30 -16.13
CA THR A 154 -19.55 17.58 -15.42
C THR A 154 -18.34 17.58 -14.48
N LYS A 155 -17.81 16.42 -14.11
CA LYS A 155 -16.68 16.29 -13.18
C LYS A 155 -15.47 15.57 -13.80
N GLY A 156 -15.51 14.26 -13.96
CA GLY A 156 -14.33 13.50 -14.37
C GLY A 156 -13.95 13.68 -15.84
N PHE A 157 -14.92 13.81 -16.75
CA PHE A 157 -14.60 14.00 -18.17
C PHE A 157 -13.92 15.35 -18.47
N PRO A 158 -14.30 16.48 -17.88
CA PRO A 158 -13.56 17.73 -18.03
C PRO A 158 -12.08 17.62 -17.58
N GLU A 159 -11.76 16.83 -16.58
CA GLU A 159 -10.38 16.57 -16.14
C GLU A 159 -9.60 15.82 -17.21
N LEU A 160 -10.19 14.76 -17.76
CA LEU A 160 -9.61 14.03 -18.89
C LEU A 160 -9.45 14.91 -20.14
N GLN A 161 -10.44 15.77 -20.46
CA GLN A 161 -10.34 16.72 -21.55
C GLN A 161 -9.19 17.71 -21.37
N HIS A 162 -9.00 18.20 -20.13
CA HIS A 162 -7.87 19.07 -19.82
C HIS A 162 -6.53 18.36 -20.09
N LEU A 163 -6.38 17.15 -19.63
CA LEU A 163 -5.18 16.34 -19.82
C LEU A 163 -4.91 16.02 -21.31
N TYR A 164 -5.93 15.59 -22.05
CA TYR A 164 -5.79 15.29 -23.48
C TYR A 164 -5.46 16.53 -24.31
N ARG A 165 -5.93 17.73 -23.87
CA ARG A 165 -5.54 19.02 -24.48
C ARG A 165 -4.07 19.32 -24.26
N LEU A 166 -3.51 19.03 -23.09
CA LEU A 166 -2.08 19.22 -22.83
C LEU A 166 -1.20 18.37 -23.75
N TRP A 167 -1.73 17.24 -24.21
CA TRP A 167 -1.06 16.39 -25.21
C TRP A 167 -1.36 16.75 -26.67
N GLY A 168 -2.29 17.69 -26.93
CA GLY A 168 -2.77 18.00 -28.28
C GLY A 168 -3.52 16.83 -28.93
N ALA A 169 -4.28 16.07 -28.14
CA ALA A 169 -4.92 14.81 -28.52
C ALA A 169 -6.43 14.79 -28.20
N GLU A 170 -7.10 15.94 -28.23
CA GLU A 170 -8.52 16.06 -27.88
C GLU A 170 -9.43 15.18 -28.72
N ASP A 171 -9.09 14.94 -29.98
CA ASP A 171 -9.82 14.08 -30.89
C ASP A 171 -9.73 12.57 -30.56
N ARG A 172 -8.86 12.22 -29.60
CA ARG A 172 -8.66 10.87 -29.07
C ARG A 172 -9.36 10.63 -27.73
N LEU A 173 -10.25 11.52 -27.31
CA LEU A 173 -11.06 11.36 -26.12
C LEU A 173 -12.54 11.49 -26.47
N TYR A 174 -13.37 10.58 -25.94
CA TYR A 174 -14.80 10.55 -26.23
C TYR A 174 -15.62 10.08 -25.05
N LEU A 175 -16.75 10.77 -24.77
CA LEU A 175 -17.76 10.34 -23.81
C LEU A 175 -19.12 10.30 -24.48
N ALA A 176 -19.78 9.14 -24.45
CA ALA A 176 -21.20 8.99 -24.79
C ALA A 176 -22.04 8.97 -23.50
N ALA A 177 -22.78 10.02 -23.23
CA ALA A 177 -23.60 10.16 -22.03
C ALA A 177 -25.04 9.71 -22.28
N PHE A 178 -25.46 8.61 -21.65
CA PHE A 178 -26.80 8.04 -21.77
C PHE A 178 -27.56 8.12 -20.43
N LEU A 179 -27.73 9.34 -19.91
CA LEU A 179 -28.29 9.61 -18.57
C LEU A 179 -29.79 9.28 -18.44
N ASN A 180 -30.45 8.88 -19.52
CA ASN A 180 -31.83 8.40 -19.56
C ASN A 180 -31.93 6.87 -19.51
N HIS A 181 -30.82 6.17 -19.37
CA HIS A 181 -30.75 4.71 -19.25
C HIS A 181 -30.09 4.31 -17.94
N PRO A 182 -30.57 3.26 -17.25
CA PRO A 182 -29.89 2.70 -16.10
C PRO A 182 -28.58 2.01 -16.51
N HIS A 183 -27.81 1.53 -15.51
CA HIS A 183 -26.58 0.78 -15.71
C HIS A 183 -26.74 -0.37 -16.71
N ASN A 184 -26.05 -0.31 -17.85
CA ASN A 184 -26.19 -1.29 -18.91
C ASN A 184 -25.06 -1.20 -19.96
N TYR A 185 -25.01 -2.19 -20.86
CA TYR A 185 -24.26 -2.13 -22.11
C TYR A 185 -25.22 -2.41 -23.29
N ASN A 186 -26.24 -1.56 -23.39
CA ASN A 186 -27.31 -1.69 -24.37
C ASN A 186 -26.87 -1.32 -25.81
N TYR A 187 -27.82 -1.40 -26.76
CA TYR A 187 -27.60 -1.06 -28.16
C TYR A 187 -26.93 0.30 -28.34
N HIS A 188 -27.38 1.35 -27.68
CA HIS A 188 -26.81 2.71 -27.81
C HIS A 188 -25.36 2.78 -27.37
N SER A 189 -25.04 2.15 -26.24
CA SER A 189 -23.67 2.07 -25.73
C SER A 189 -22.77 1.27 -26.67
N ARG A 190 -23.27 0.16 -27.24
CA ARG A 190 -22.51 -0.65 -28.18
C ARG A 190 -22.29 0.08 -29.51
N LEU A 191 -23.27 0.83 -30.01
CA LEU A 191 -23.08 1.65 -31.21
C LEU A 191 -22.00 2.73 -31.01
N ALA A 192 -21.95 3.37 -29.85
CA ALA A 192 -20.89 4.33 -29.52
C ALA A 192 -19.50 3.64 -29.55
N MET A 193 -19.41 2.43 -29.01
CA MET A 193 -18.18 1.63 -29.02
C MET A 193 -17.80 1.22 -30.45
N TYR A 194 -18.75 0.76 -31.26
CA TYR A 194 -18.45 0.34 -32.64
C TYR A 194 -17.88 1.49 -33.47
N ARG A 195 -18.46 2.68 -33.40
CA ARG A 195 -17.95 3.88 -34.07
C ARG A 195 -16.55 4.25 -33.61
N TRP A 196 -16.31 4.18 -32.29
CA TRP A 196 -15.00 4.46 -31.72
C TRP A 196 -13.94 3.48 -32.22
N MET A 197 -14.22 2.18 -32.16
CA MET A 197 -13.33 1.15 -32.67
C MET A 197 -13.14 1.25 -34.20
N ASN A 198 -14.21 1.53 -34.97
CA ASN A 198 -14.11 1.74 -36.40
C ASN A 198 -13.13 2.83 -36.78
N LYS A 199 -13.27 4.00 -36.11
CA LYS A 199 -12.41 5.17 -36.34
C LYS A 199 -10.96 4.87 -36.02
N HIS A 200 -10.69 4.38 -34.80
CA HIS A 200 -9.34 4.34 -34.27
C HIS A 200 -8.55 3.06 -34.56
N LEU A 201 -9.24 1.97 -34.94
CA LEU A 201 -8.60 0.77 -35.48
C LEU A 201 -8.53 0.77 -37.01
N GLY A 202 -9.12 1.78 -37.66
CA GLY A 202 -9.10 1.90 -39.12
C GLY A 202 -9.85 0.76 -39.80
N LEU A 203 -11.06 0.38 -39.33
CA LEU A 203 -11.77 -0.79 -39.82
C LEU A 203 -12.48 -0.53 -41.17
N GLY A 204 -12.67 0.72 -41.57
CA GLY A 204 -13.24 1.11 -42.86
C GLY A 204 -14.72 0.78 -43.05
N GLN A 205 -15.47 0.61 -41.95
CA GLN A 205 -16.92 0.37 -42.05
C GLN A 205 -17.66 1.66 -42.37
N GLU A 206 -18.64 1.57 -43.26
CA GLU A 206 -19.54 2.69 -43.56
C GLU A 206 -20.45 2.99 -42.36
N GLU A 207 -20.67 4.26 -42.09
CA GLU A 207 -21.59 4.69 -41.04
C GLU A 207 -22.96 5.11 -41.64
N PRO A 208 -24.09 4.88 -40.96
CA PRO A 208 -24.18 4.33 -39.57
C PRO A 208 -23.90 2.81 -39.53
N ILE A 209 -23.16 2.41 -38.48
CA ILE A 209 -22.93 1.00 -38.17
C ILE A 209 -24.13 0.49 -37.38
N ASP A 210 -24.88 -0.44 -37.92
CA ASP A 210 -26.01 -1.10 -37.27
C ASP A 210 -25.72 -2.54 -36.89
N GLU A 211 -26.25 -2.98 -35.74
CA GLU A 211 -26.23 -4.39 -35.39
C GLU A 211 -27.14 -5.20 -36.30
N ARG A 212 -26.56 -6.24 -36.88
CA ARG A 212 -27.35 -7.19 -37.69
C ARG A 212 -27.91 -8.28 -36.77
N PRO A 213 -29.11 -8.81 -37.04
CA PRO A 213 -29.58 -10.02 -36.39
C PRO A 213 -28.55 -11.15 -36.50
N PHE A 214 -28.27 -11.84 -35.44
CA PHE A 214 -27.38 -13.00 -35.41
C PHE A 214 -28.02 -14.13 -34.63
N GLN A 215 -27.63 -15.35 -34.95
CA GLN A 215 -28.03 -16.53 -34.19
C GLN A 215 -27.06 -16.68 -33.01
N PRO A 216 -27.54 -16.57 -31.77
CA PRO A 216 -26.69 -16.86 -30.62
C PRO A 216 -26.21 -18.31 -30.63
N LEU A 217 -24.97 -18.55 -30.22
CA LEU A 217 -24.46 -19.90 -30.03
C LEU A 217 -25.24 -20.60 -28.90
N SER A 218 -25.41 -21.90 -29.03
CA SER A 218 -25.97 -22.73 -27.97
C SER A 218 -25.02 -22.81 -26.77
N ARG A 219 -25.53 -23.24 -25.62
CA ARG A 219 -24.69 -23.47 -24.45
C ARG A 219 -23.57 -24.49 -24.72
N GLU A 220 -23.88 -25.51 -25.49
CA GLU A 220 -22.94 -26.56 -25.88
C GLU A 220 -21.80 -26.00 -26.73
N GLU A 221 -22.13 -25.16 -27.73
CA GLU A 221 -21.14 -24.51 -28.59
C GLU A 221 -20.25 -23.51 -27.84
N MET A 222 -20.74 -22.88 -26.74
CA MET A 222 -19.97 -21.99 -25.89
C MET A 222 -19.19 -22.70 -24.78
N THR A 223 -19.46 -23.98 -24.52
CA THR A 223 -18.79 -24.74 -23.44
C THR A 223 -17.36 -25.08 -23.87
N VAL A 224 -16.39 -24.58 -23.07
CA VAL A 224 -14.96 -24.80 -23.30
C VAL A 224 -14.52 -26.19 -22.85
N TRP A 225 -15.08 -26.71 -21.76
CA TRP A 225 -14.66 -27.95 -21.14
C TRP A 225 -15.37 -29.15 -21.77
N THR A 226 -14.59 -30.00 -22.41
CA THR A 226 -15.05 -31.22 -23.08
C THR A 226 -14.19 -32.44 -22.69
N GLN A 227 -14.50 -33.61 -23.22
CA GLN A 227 -13.64 -34.79 -23.03
C GLN A 227 -12.23 -34.57 -23.61
N GLY A 228 -12.11 -33.87 -24.75
CA GLY A 228 -10.83 -33.52 -25.36
C GLY A 228 -10.10 -32.36 -24.66
N HIS A 229 -10.83 -31.55 -23.92
CA HIS A 229 -10.32 -30.40 -23.18
C HIS A 229 -10.89 -30.43 -21.74
N PRO A 230 -10.35 -31.27 -20.87
CA PRO A 230 -10.90 -31.47 -19.53
C PRO A 230 -10.77 -30.21 -18.68
N ARG A 231 -11.76 -30.01 -17.80
CA ARG A 231 -11.73 -28.90 -16.83
C ARG A 231 -10.48 -28.99 -15.96
N PRO A 232 -9.79 -27.87 -15.71
CA PRO A 232 -8.66 -27.84 -14.79
C PRO A 232 -9.10 -28.14 -13.34
N PRO A 233 -8.17 -28.45 -12.44
CA PRO A 233 -8.47 -28.65 -11.03
C PRO A 233 -9.26 -27.49 -10.43
N VAL A 234 -10.15 -27.80 -9.50
CA VAL A 234 -11.02 -26.81 -8.82
C VAL A 234 -10.96 -27.03 -7.32
N GLY A 235 -11.30 -26.02 -6.56
CA GLY A 235 -11.49 -26.14 -5.12
C GLY A 235 -10.30 -25.68 -4.31
N GLU A 236 -10.38 -25.91 -3.00
CA GLU A 236 -9.44 -25.37 -2.00
C GLU A 236 -7.98 -25.78 -2.24
N GLU A 237 -7.76 -27.03 -2.63
CA GLU A 237 -6.40 -27.51 -2.89
C GLU A 237 -5.76 -26.77 -4.08
N HIS A 238 -6.52 -26.59 -5.16
CA HIS A 238 -6.04 -25.85 -6.33
C HIS A 238 -5.74 -24.37 -6.00
N GLU A 239 -6.64 -23.71 -5.26
CA GLU A 239 -6.44 -22.33 -4.82
C GLU A 239 -5.20 -22.18 -3.94
N ARG A 240 -5.02 -23.09 -2.97
CA ARG A 240 -3.85 -23.13 -2.09
C ARG A 240 -2.56 -23.33 -2.86
N GLN A 241 -2.54 -24.28 -3.80
CA GLN A 241 -1.37 -24.53 -4.66
C GLN A 241 -1.02 -23.33 -5.51
N LEU A 242 -2.02 -22.64 -6.08
CA LEU A 242 -1.80 -21.43 -6.86
C LEU A 242 -1.21 -20.30 -6.00
N LEU A 243 -1.80 -20.01 -4.84
CA LEU A 243 -1.32 -18.96 -3.95
C LEU A 243 0.10 -19.26 -3.43
N ARG A 244 0.39 -20.52 -3.14
CA ARG A 244 1.74 -20.96 -2.75
C ARG A 244 2.73 -20.74 -3.88
N TRP A 245 2.39 -21.16 -5.09
CA TRP A 245 3.24 -20.97 -6.26
C TRP A 245 3.55 -19.48 -6.51
N ILE A 246 2.52 -18.61 -6.45
CA ILE A 246 2.71 -17.14 -6.57
C ILE A 246 3.62 -16.62 -5.45
N THR A 247 3.51 -17.17 -4.25
CA THR A 247 4.35 -16.76 -3.11
C THR A 247 5.80 -17.17 -3.33
N GLU A 248 6.04 -18.43 -3.73
CA GLU A 248 7.38 -18.97 -3.96
C GLU A 248 8.09 -18.22 -5.10
N ASP A 249 7.39 -17.98 -6.21
CA ASP A 249 7.91 -17.21 -7.35
C ASP A 249 8.26 -15.78 -6.93
N SER A 250 7.33 -15.08 -6.24
CA SER A 250 7.56 -13.74 -5.72
C SER A 250 8.74 -13.69 -4.73
N GLN A 251 8.83 -14.67 -3.86
CA GLN A 251 9.88 -14.76 -2.85
C GLN A 251 11.24 -14.96 -3.51
N GLN A 252 11.37 -15.84 -4.50
CA GLN A 252 12.61 -16.03 -5.25
C GLN A 252 13.06 -14.74 -5.95
N GLN A 253 12.13 -13.99 -6.54
CA GLN A 253 12.44 -12.71 -7.18
C GLN A 253 12.93 -11.67 -6.17
N ILE A 254 12.31 -11.57 -4.99
CA ILE A 254 12.71 -10.62 -3.95
C ILE A 254 14.04 -11.03 -3.30
N GLU A 255 14.25 -12.31 -3.03
CA GLU A 255 15.51 -12.82 -2.47
C GLU A 255 16.70 -12.58 -3.42
N ALA A 256 16.47 -12.65 -4.73
CA ALA A 256 17.49 -12.33 -5.73
C ALA A 256 17.95 -10.85 -5.69
N LEU A 257 17.16 -9.97 -5.10
CA LEU A 257 17.49 -8.55 -4.92
C LEU A 257 18.29 -8.27 -3.64
N ILE A 258 18.46 -9.25 -2.75
CA ILE A 258 19.22 -9.03 -1.51
C ILE A 258 20.68 -8.69 -1.86
N PRO A 259 21.19 -7.51 -1.45
CA PRO A 259 22.51 -7.04 -1.82
C PRO A 259 23.63 -7.96 -1.35
N ARG A 260 24.59 -8.20 -2.24
CA ARG A 260 25.84 -8.92 -1.93
C ARG A 260 27.05 -7.99 -1.93
N LYS A 261 26.92 -6.81 -2.51
CA LYS A 261 27.92 -5.76 -2.62
C LYS A 261 27.25 -4.37 -2.68
N ALA A 262 28.03 -3.32 -2.52
CA ALA A 262 27.51 -1.95 -2.41
C ALA A 262 26.67 -1.49 -3.63
N GLU A 263 27.04 -1.93 -4.83
CA GLU A 263 26.33 -1.55 -6.06
C GLU A 263 24.89 -2.10 -6.09
N ASP A 264 24.62 -3.23 -5.44
CA ASP A 264 23.30 -3.87 -5.42
C ASP A 264 22.30 -3.11 -4.52
N LEU A 265 22.80 -2.26 -3.61
CA LEU A 265 21.96 -1.51 -2.66
C LEU A 265 20.95 -0.58 -3.36
N ALA A 266 21.33 0.01 -4.48
CA ALA A 266 20.46 0.92 -5.21
C ALA A 266 19.21 0.21 -5.73
N GLU A 267 19.36 -0.97 -6.30
CA GLU A 267 18.24 -1.76 -6.82
C GLU A 267 17.38 -2.32 -5.69
N PHE A 268 17.97 -2.81 -4.62
CA PHE A 268 17.24 -3.24 -3.42
C PHE A 268 16.36 -2.12 -2.85
N ARG A 269 16.92 -0.92 -2.70
CA ARG A 269 16.20 0.26 -2.24
C ARG A 269 15.11 0.69 -3.20
N ARG A 270 15.37 0.61 -4.49
CA ARG A 270 14.38 0.97 -5.52
C ARG A 270 13.16 0.05 -5.47
N VAL A 271 13.35 -1.27 -5.33
CA VAL A 271 12.26 -2.24 -5.34
C VAL A 271 11.65 -2.41 -3.95
N VAL A 272 12.45 -2.84 -2.96
CA VAL A 272 11.94 -3.12 -1.60
C VAL A 272 11.61 -1.82 -0.88
N GLY A 273 12.47 -0.80 -0.99
CA GLY A 273 12.22 0.52 -0.40
C GLY A 273 11.01 1.19 -1.01
N GLY A 274 10.90 1.20 -2.35
CA GLY A 274 9.74 1.75 -3.05
C GLY A 274 8.43 1.04 -2.67
N ALA A 275 8.45 -0.28 -2.48
CA ALA A 275 7.29 -1.01 -1.99
C ALA A 275 6.90 -0.57 -0.56
N VAL A 276 7.87 -0.40 0.34
CA VAL A 276 7.62 0.09 1.70
C VAL A 276 7.06 1.52 1.67
N GLU A 277 7.60 2.40 0.82
CA GLU A 277 7.07 3.76 0.63
C GLU A 277 5.60 3.75 0.20
N VAL A 278 5.20 2.87 -0.73
CA VAL A 278 3.80 2.69 -1.14
C VAL A 278 2.93 2.16 0.01
N MET A 279 3.40 1.17 0.75
CA MET A 279 2.66 0.60 1.89
C MET A 279 2.48 1.60 3.03
N ILE A 280 3.48 2.43 3.30
CA ILE A 280 3.38 3.52 4.28
C ILE A 280 2.60 4.70 3.68
N GLY A 281 2.75 4.99 2.40
CA GLY A 281 1.97 5.97 1.66
C GLY A 281 2.52 7.40 1.69
N ARG A 282 3.59 7.64 2.43
CA ARG A 282 4.32 8.91 2.42
C ARG A 282 5.73 8.77 2.97
N GLY A 283 6.61 9.68 2.57
CA GLY A 283 7.94 9.86 3.13
C GLY A 283 7.96 10.87 4.29
N LEU A 284 9.16 11.33 4.61
CA LEU A 284 9.36 12.38 5.62
C LEU A 284 8.75 13.70 5.11
N PRO A 285 7.83 14.34 5.88
CA PRO A 285 7.30 15.65 5.52
C PRO A 285 8.41 16.70 5.37
N SER A 286 8.21 17.63 4.45
CA SER A 286 9.11 18.79 4.34
C SER A 286 8.97 19.72 5.56
N PRO A 287 9.98 20.52 5.90
CA PRO A 287 9.91 21.48 7.00
C PRO A 287 8.75 22.46 6.90
N SER A 288 8.31 22.82 5.69
CA SER A 288 7.19 23.74 5.45
C SER A 288 5.82 23.12 5.73
N GLU A 289 5.71 21.80 5.75
CA GLU A 289 4.46 21.08 5.99
C GLU A 289 4.18 20.87 7.47
N VAL A 290 5.17 21.01 8.32
CA VAL A 290 5.02 20.79 9.77
C VAL A 290 5.03 22.08 10.55
N ASP A 291 4.36 22.05 11.70
CA ASP A 291 4.32 23.13 12.68
C ASP A 291 4.32 22.58 14.10
N VAL A 292 4.92 23.32 15.04
CA VAL A 292 4.97 22.93 16.46
C VAL A 292 4.23 23.98 17.28
N GLU A 293 3.17 23.57 17.95
CA GLU A 293 2.37 24.41 18.83
C GLU A 293 2.62 24.04 20.31
N PRO A 294 3.43 24.78 21.05
CA PRO A 294 3.56 24.62 22.48
C PRO A 294 2.23 24.94 23.18
N ARG A 295 1.81 24.09 24.13
CA ARG A 295 0.59 24.26 24.92
C ARG A 295 0.88 24.67 26.36
N TRP A 296 1.93 24.09 26.94
CA TRP A 296 2.37 24.42 28.28
C TRP A 296 3.85 24.05 28.45
N GLU A 297 4.48 24.72 29.43
CA GLU A 297 5.86 24.48 29.81
C GLU A 297 5.98 24.45 31.34
N ARG A 298 6.87 23.60 31.84
CA ARG A 298 7.23 23.50 33.26
C ARG A 298 8.74 23.35 33.40
N SER A 299 9.32 24.03 34.37
CA SER A 299 10.75 23.94 34.67
C SER A 299 10.97 23.29 36.04
N PHE A 300 11.89 22.36 36.08
CA PHE A 300 12.40 21.71 37.26
C PHE A 300 13.90 22.01 37.41
N SER A 301 14.51 21.66 38.53
CA SER A 301 15.94 21.94 38.75
C SER A 301 16.86 21.20 37.76
N GLU A 302 16.48 20.03 37.32
CA GLU A 302 17.30 19.14 36.47
C GLU A 302 16.87 19.08 35.01
N TYR A 303 15.64 19.49 34.70
CA TYR A 303 15.08 19.47 33.33
C TYR A 303 13.91 20.41 33.15
N GLY A 304 13.67 20.82 31.92
CA GLY A 304 12.43 21.46 31.47
C GLY A 304 11.52 20.46 30.79
N VAL A 305 10.20 20.68 30.83
CA VAL A 305 9.21 19.88 30.13
C VAL A 305 8.29 20.79 29.33
N LEU A 306 8.14 20.50 28.06
CA LEU A 306 7.20 21.17 27.15
C LEU A 306 6.17 20.16 26.68
N GLY A 307 4.89 20.45 26.84
CA GLY A 307 3.80 19.72 26.24
C GLY A 307 3.21 20.52 25.09
N GLY A 308 2.89 19.85 23.99
CA GLY A 308 2.36 20.51 22.80
C GLY A 308 1.87 19.54 21.75
N VAL A 309 1.64 20.10 20.56
CA VAL A 309 1.16 19.36 19.39
C VAL A 309 2.08 19.64 18.19
N VAL A 310 2.46 18.60 17.48
CA VAL A 310 3.08 18.73 16.16
C VAL A 310 2.01 18.52 15.11
N ARG A 311 1.84 19.51 14.22
CA ARG A 311 0.86 19.46 13.13
C ARG A 311 1.50 19.13 11.80
N ASN A 312 0.85 18.26 11.04
CA ASN A 312 1.07 18.16 9.60
C ASN A 312 -0.04 18.93 8.87
N LYS A 313 0.33 20.06 8.29
CA LYS A 313 -0.63 20.98 7.64
C LYS A 313 -1.23 20.41 6.36
N THR A 314 -0.45 19.66 5.60
CA THR A 314 -0.88 19.05 4.33
C THR A 314 -1.98 18.03 4.54
N HIS A 315 -1.89 17.25 5.63
CA HIS A 315 -2.82 16.17 5.93
C HIS A 315 -3.81 16.48 7.06
N SER A 316 -3.74 17.68 7.64
CA SER A 316 -4.58 18.11 8.78
C SER A 316 -4.49 17.15 9.96
N GLU A 317 -3.29 16.66 10.25
CA GLU A 317 -3.01 15.73 11.33
C GLU A 317 -2.34 16.46 12.50
N GLU A 318 -2.60 15.99 13.72
CA GLU A 318 -2.02 16.51 14.96
C GLU A 318 -1.45 15.36 15.76
N VAL A 319 -0.21 15.50 16.23
CA VAL A 319 0.48 14.52 17.07
C VAL A 319 0.78 15.15 18.42
N PRO A 320 0.12 14.72 19.52
CA PRO A 320 0.43 15.19 20.87
C PRO A 320 1.82 14.74 21.29
N VAL A 321 2.62 15.65 21.81
CA VAL A 321 4.00 15.39 22.21
C VAL A 321 4.30 15.93 23.61
N ILE A 322 5.29 15.29 24.25
CA ILE A 322 5.99 15.81 25.43
C ILE A 322 7.47 15.84 25.11
N ALA A 323 8.14 16.95 25.38
CA ALA A 323 9.57 17.10 25.19
C ALA A 323 10.23 17.42 26.54
N PHE A 324 11.19 16.62 26.92
CA PHE A 324 12.06 16.85 28.05
C PHE A 324 13.36 17.45 27.55
N GLN A 325 13.77 18.59 28.14
CA GLN A 325 15.03 19.26 27.83
C GLN A 325 15.94 19.19 29.03
N PRO A 326 17.24 18.89 28.87
CA PRO A 326 18.19 18.87 29.97
C PRO A 326 18.33 20.26 30.58
N GLY A 327 18.42 20.34 31.92
CA GLY A 327 18.69 21.55 32.67
C GLY A 327 20.02 21.43 33.44
N GLY A 328 20.73 22.53 33.60
CA GLY A 328 21.97 22.54 34.39
C GLY A 328 23.19 21.84 33.78
N VAL A 329 23.07 21.35 32.53
CA VAL A 329 24.15 20.74 31.75
C VAL A 329 24.18 21.31 30.32
N ASP A 330 25.32 21.20 29.65
CA ASP A 330 25.43 21.61 28.25
C ASP A 330 24.51 20.76 27.35
N PHE A 331 23.80 21.44 26.49
CA PHE A 331 22.92 20.78 25.51
C PHE A 331 23.59 20.76 24.13
N PRO A 332 24.09 19.59 23.67
CA PRO A 332 24.81 19.48 22.40
C PRO A 332 23.90 19.50 21.16
N GLY A 333 22.58 19.61 21.33
CA GLY A 333 21.60 19.56 20.24
C GLY A 333 21.21 18.14 19.84
N VAL A 334 21.25 17.18 20.76
CA VAL A 334 20.85 15.78 20.52
C VAL A 334 19.49 15.53 21.15
N PHE A 335 18.56 14.99 20.36
CA PHE A 335 17.26 14.52 20.84
C PHE A 335 17.05 13.04 20.55
N VAL A 336 16.38 12.35 21.46
CA VAL A 336 15.83 11.01 21.29
C VAL A 336 14.32 11.12 21.11
N VAL A 337 13.79 10.63 20.01
CA VAL A 337 12.35 10.33 19.88
C VAL A 337 12.13 8.92 20.40
N TRP A 338 11.37 8.79 21.48
CA TRP A 338 11.14 7.50 22.12
C TRP A 338 9.66 7.10 21.98
N VAL A 339 9.42 6.09 21.16
CA VAL A 339 8.10 5.56 20.84
C VAL A 339 7.78 4.36 21.72
N THR A 340 6.63 4.40 22.37
CA THR A 340 6.12 3.30 23.21
C THR A 340 4.67 2.95 22.85
N PRO A 341 4.18 1.74 23.15
CA PRO A 341 2.77 1.38 22.95
C PRO A 341 1.80 2.20 23.81
N GLN A 342 2.27 2.75 24.95
CA GLN A 342 1.49 3.57 25.86
C GLN A 342 1.52 5.06 25.47
N GLY A 343 2.10 5.40 24.30
CA GLY A 343 2.32 6.78 23.89
C GLY A 343 3.33 7.48 24.81
N LYS A 344 3.23 8.81 24.92
CA LYS A 344 4.14 9.61 25.76
C LYS A 344 4.08 9.27 27.25
N GLN A 345 2.96 8.70 27.71
CA GLN A 345 2.82 8.23 29.10
C GLN A 345 3.83 7.13 29.45
N GLY A 346 4.24 6.31 28.47
CA GLY A 346 5.27 5.28 28.66
C GLY A 346 6.66 5.83 29.02
N LEU A 347 6.91 7.13 28.92
CA LEU A 347 8.15 7.77 29.36
C LEU A 347 8.15 8.17 30.84
N LEU A 348 7.01 8.02 31.50
CA LEU A 348 6.83 8.40 32.91
C LEU A 348 6.73 7.14 33.78
N GLY A 349 7.24 7.26 34.98
CA GLY A 349 7.03 6.28 36.04
C GLY A 349 5.63 6.42 36.68
N PRO A 350 5.27 5.49 37.59
CA PRO A 350 4.00 5.56 38.33
C PRO A 350 3.82 6.82 39.18
N ASP A 351 4.93 7.46 39.54
CA ASP A 351 5.00 8.71 40.31
C ASP A 351 4.84 9.97 39.42
N GLY A 352 4.66 9.78 38.11
CA GLY A 352 4.56 10.86 37.11
C GLY A 352 5.90 11.53 36.81
N GLN A 353 7.01 11.00 37.30
CA GLN A 353 8.36 11.49 36.99
C GLN A 353 8.92 10.76 35.74
N PRO A 354 9.88 11.36 35.03
CA PRO A 354 10.56 10.68 33.93
C PRO A 354 11.19 9.33 34.39
N ARG A 355 11.04 8.29 33.58
CA ARG A 355 11.64 6.95 33.80
C ARG A 355 13.17 7.04 34.00
N PRO A 356 13.81 6.04 34.63
CA PRO A 356 15.27 6.05 34.87
C PRO A 356 16.09 6.29 33.60
N GLY A 357 15.73 5.65 32.47
CA GLY A 357 16.40 5.86 31.20
C GLY A 357 16.26 7.28 30.65
N VAL A 358 15.09 7.88 30.81
CA VAL A 358 14.86 9.28 30.40
C VAL A 358 15.73 10.22 31.25
N ARG A 359 15.75 10.03 32.59
CA ARG A 359 16.59 10.83 33.49
C ARG A 359 18.08 10.68 33.16
N ARG A 360 18.53 9.46 32.80
CA ARG A 360 19.94 9.22 32.45
C ARG A 360 20.32 9.94 31.15
N LEU A 361 19.43 9.97 30.13
CA LEU A 361 19.64 10.73 28.91
C LEU A 361 19.72 12.23 29.18
N LEU A 362 18.80 12.77 30.00
CA LEU A 362 18.79 14.19 30.39
C LEU A 362 20.06 14.58 31.14
N GLY A 363 20.49 13.74 32.09
CA GLY A 363 21.75 13.95 32.83
C GLY A 363 23.00 13.93 31.96
N ALA A 364 22.92 13.29 30.78
CA ALA A 364 23.97 13.29 29.75
C ALA A 364 23.81 14.43 28.70
N GLY A 365 22.90 15.36 28.93
CA GLY A 365 22.66 16.48 27.99
C GLY A 365 21.81 16.13 26.77
N VAL A 366 21.12 15.00 26.78
CA VAL A 366 20.28 14.54 25.63
C VAL A 366 18.81 14.82 25.91
N GLY A 367 18.13 15.57 25.05
CA GLY A 367 16.70 15.79 25.13
C GLY A 367 15.90 14.54 24.72
N VAL A 368 14.68 14.39 25.26
CA VAL A 368 13.81 13.24 24.95
C VAL A 368 12.42 13.71 24.55
N VAL A 369 11.90 13.19 23.45
CA VAL A 369 10.56 13.47 22.95
C VAL A 369 9.73 12.19 22.96
N GLY A 370 8.61 12.22 23.68
CA GLY A 370 7.56 11.22 23.61
C GLY A 370 6.37 11.72 22.81
N LEU A 371 5.64 10.81 22.18
CA LEU A 371 4.50 11.14 21.34
C LEU A 371 3.35 10.15 21.56
N ASP A 372 2.13 10.63 21.35
CA ASP A 372 0.96 9.79 21.25
C ASP A 372 0.67 9.55 19.76
N LEU A 373 0.84 8.31 19.32
CA LEU A 373 0.46 7.89 17.98
C LEU A 373 -1.06 7.80 17.85
N LEU A 374 -1.57 7.79 16.64
CA LEU A 374 -3.01 7.69 16.37
C LEU A 374 -3.66 6.55 17.17
N GLY A 375 -4.68 6.91 17.95
CA GLY A 375 -5.38 6.00 18.83
C GLY A 375 -4.67 5.70 20.16
N GLN A 376 -3.63 6.47 20.54
CA GLN A 376 -2.97 6.41 21.83
C GLN A 376 -3.21 7.71 22.64
N GLY A 377 -3.02 7.64 23.95
CA GLY A 377 -2.99 8.81 24.84
C GLY A 377 -4.12 9.80 24.60
N GLU A 378 -3.80 11.04 24.26
CA GLU A 378 -4.77 12.12 24.03
C GLU A 378 -5.66 11.91 22.80
N HIS A 379 -5.30 11.05 21.86
CA HIS A 379 -6.19 10.65 20.77
C HIS A 379 -7.32 9.72 21.21
N ASN A 380 -7.25 9.19 22.42
CA ASN A 380 -8.24 8.27 22.96
C ASN A 380 -8.74 8.74 24.32
N PRO A 381 -9.88 9.46 24.38
CA PRO A 381 -10.43 9.98 25.65
C PRO A 381 -10.76 8.89 26.68
N GLU A 382 -10.98 7.65 26.24
CA GLU A 382 -11.25 6.51 27.11
C GLU A 382 -9.96 5.91 27.73
N GLY A 383 -8.78 6.40 27.34
CA GLY A 383 -7.49 6.00 27.89
C GLY A 383 -6.98 4.62 27.48
N LYS A 384 -7.68 3.92 26.56
CA LYS A 384 -7.25 2.61 26.03
C LYS A 384 -6.69 2.78 24.62
N PRO A 385 -5.49 2.25 24.32
CA PRO A 385 -4.97 2.28 22.97
C PRO A 385 -5.92 1.60 21.97
N LEU A 386 -6.01 2.15 20.76
CA LEU A 386 -6.74 1.52 19.68
C LEU A 386 -5.97 0.26 19.21
N GLU A 387 -6.55 -0.90 19.45
CA GLU A 387 -5.93 -2.20 19.15
C GLU A 387 -6.37 -2.78 17.80
N ARG A 388 -7.36 -2.15 17.17
CA ARG A 388 -7.94 -2.63 15.91
C ARG A 388 -8.15 -1.51 14.92
N ASN A 389 -7.98 -1.81 13.63
CA ASN A 389 -8.41 -0.96 12.54
C ASN A 389 -9.94 -0.84 12.51
N ARG A 390 -10.43 0.34 12.12
CA ARG A 390 -11.87 0.54 11.88
C ARG A 390 -12.20 0.06 10.47
N LEU A 391 -12.99 -0.99 10.38
CA LEU A 391 -13.51 -1.52 9.12
C LEU A 391 -14.98 -1.14 8.95
N ASP A 392 -15.44 -1.02 7.70
CA ASP A 392 -16.86 -0.94 7.42
C ASP A 392 -17.54 -2.27 7.82
N PRO A 393 -18.46 -2.28 8.79
CA PRO A 393 -19.09 -3.52 9.27
C PRO A 393 -19.81 -4.32 8.17
N LYS A 394 -20.26 -3.63 7.12
CA LYS A 394 -20.97 -4.26 5.99
C LYS A 394 -20.02 -4.91 4.98
N ARG A 395 -18.73 -4.57 5.04
CA ARG A 395 -17.71 -4.98 4.08
C ARG A 395 -16.42 -5.47 4.74
N ALA A 396 -16.48 -5.81 6.03
CA ALA A 396 -15.32 -6.24 6.83
C ALA A 396 -14.75 -7.61 6.43
N ASN A 397 -15.36 -8.30 5.46
CA ASN A 397 -14.94 -9.61 4.97
C ASN A 397 -13.88 -9.56 3.85
N TYR A 398 -13.47 -8.36 3.43
CA TYR A 398 -12.42 -8.19 2.41
C TYR A 398 -11.62 -6.91 2.66
N ALA A 399 -10.32 -7.05 2.83
CA ALA A 399 -9.40 -5.97 3.14
C ALA A 399 -9.39 -4.84 2.08
N GLY A 400 -9.49 -5.20 0.80
CA GLY A 400 -9.51 -4.25 -0.32
C GLY A 400 -10.65 -3.22 -0.28
N TYR A 401 -11.76 -3.52 0.42
CA TYR A 401 -12.85 -2.55 0.58
C TYR A 401 -12.53 -1.42 1.55
N THR A 402 -11.65 -1.64 2.51
CA THR A 402 -11.17 -0.62 3.44
C THR A 402 -9.83 -0.05 3.00
N TYR A 403 -8.84 -0.91 2.83
CA TYR A 403 -7.46 -0.51 2.54
C TYR A 403 -7.20 -0.20 1.06
N GLY A 404 -8.19 -0.38 0.22
CA GLY A 404 -8.18 0.19 -1.13
C GLY A 404 -8.30 1.72 -1.14
N TYR A 405 -8.86 2.30 -0.08
CA TYR A 405 -9.19 3.73 0.03
C TYR A 405 -8.56 4.42 1.23
N ASN A 406 -8.03 3.67 2.19
CA ASN A 406 -7.50 4.19 3.44
C ASN A 406 -6.19 3.51 3.81
N HIS A 407 -5.28 4.27 4.38
CA HIS A 407 -4.10 3.70 5.02
C HIS A 407 -4.49 2.91 6.28
N PRO A 408 -3.88 1.74 6.54
CA PRO A 408 -4.07 1.01 7.78
C PRO A 408 -3.54 1.81 8.98
N LEU A 409 -4.02 1.49 10.18
CA LEU A 409 -3.57 2.14 11.43
C LEU A 409 -2.05 2.04 11.61
N PHE A 410 -1.44 0.94 11.17
CA PHE A 410 0.02 0.79 11.16
C PHE A 410 0.71 1.95 10.42
N SER A 411 0.30 2.20 9.16
CA SER A 411 0.88 3.29 8.35
C SER A 411 0.61 4.66 8.95
N GLN A 412 -0.59 4.90 9.48
CA GLN A 412 -0.94 6.18 10.11
C GLN A 412 -0.08 6.44 11.37
N ARG A 413 0.23 5.43 12.17
CA ARG A 413 1.16 5.54 13.29
C ARG A 413 2.59 5.84 12.84
N VAL A 414 3.02 5.27 11.73
CA VAL A 414 4.31 5.63 11.11
C VAL A 414 4.31 7.08 10.65
N HIS A 415 3.20 7.58 10.08
CA HIS A 415 3.06 8.98 9.70
C HIS A 415 3.27 9.96 10.87
N ASP A 416 2.76 9.62 12.05
CA ASP A 416 2.95 10.42 13.26
C ASP A 416 4.43 10.50 13.65
N ILE A 417 5.14 9.36 13.59
CA ILE A 417 6.60 9.33 13.85
C ILE A 417 7.34 10.21 12.85
N LEU A 418 7.03 10.09 11.55
CA LEU A 418 7.65 10.89 10.50
C LEU A 418 7.39 12.38 10.69
N THR A 419 6.18 12.75 11.12
CA THR A 419 5.80 14.14 11.39
C THR A 419 6.62 14.73 12.54
N VAL A 420 6.83 13.99 13.62
CA VAL A 420 7.67 14.43 14.75
C VAL A 420 9.14 14.51 14.35
N LEU A 421 9.67 13.55 13.58
CA LEU A 421 11.03 13.60 13.05
C LEU A 421 11.25 14.83 12.16
N ALA A 422 10.30 15.14 11.29
CA ALA A 422 10.35 16.32 10.43
C ALA A 422 10.34 17.63 11.26
N ALA A 423 9.51 17.69 12.30
CA ALA A 423 9.42 18.86 13.17
C ALA A 423 10.74 19.13 13.91
N LEU A 424 11.43 18.09 14.38
CA LEU A 424 12.74 18.27 15.03
C LEU A 424 13.78 18.82 14.04
N LYS A 425 13.73 18.44 12.76
CA LYS A 425 14.63 18.99 11.72
C LYS A 425 14.39 20.48 11.42
N THR A 426 13.27 21.05 11.80
CA THR A 426 13.01 22.49 11.65
C THR A 426 13.71 23.34 12.72
N ARG A 427 14.21 22.73 13.79
CA ARG A 427 14.78 23.41 14.94
C ARG A 427 16.29 23.57 14.78
N LEU A 428 16.77 24.80 14.73
CA LEU A 428 18.20 25.11 14.50
C LEU A 428 19.13 24.54 15.58
N GLU A 429 18.62 24.40 16.80
CA GLU A 429 19.33 23.83 17.95
C GLU A 429 19.49 22.30 17.85
N VAL A 430 18.69 21.61 17.00
CA VAL A 430 18.75 20.14 16.85
C VAL A 430 19.80 19.77 15.81
N LYS A 431 20.84 19.08 16.25
CA LYS A 431 21.95 18.61 15.39
C LYS A 431 21.86 17.13 15.09
N GLN A 432 21.37 16.34 16.04
CA GLN A 432 21.21 14.90 15.90
C GLN A 432 19.87 14.43 16.46
N VAL A 433 19.25 13.50 15.76
CA VAL A 433 18.04 12.84 16.22
C VAL A 433 18.30 11.34 16.32
N PHE A 434 18.02 10.76 17.46
CA PHE A 434 18.02 9.32 17.71
C PHE A 434 16.58 8.84 17.82
N LEU A 435 16.35 7.55 17.54
CA LEU A 435 15.00 6.99 17.53
C LEU A 435 14.98 5.67 18.31
N ILE A 436 14.06 5.55 19.27
CA ILE A 436 13.83 4.31 20.04
C ILE A 436 12.41 3.82 19.80
N GLY A 437 12.27 2.51 19.54
CA GLY A 437 11.00 1.79 19.58
C GLY A 437 11.07 0.67 20.60
N SER A 438 10.32 0.77 21.68
CA SER A 438 10.31 -0.21 22.77
C SER A 438 8.96 -0.89 22.96
N GLU A 439 8.95 -2.04 23.60
CA GLU A 439 7.76 -2.73 24.12
C GLU A 439 6.65 -2.97 23.06
N GLY A 440 7.01 -3.34 21.82
CA GLY A 440 6.05 -3.56 20.72
C GLY A 440 5.85 -2.36 19.79
N ALA A 441 6.49 -1.21 20.05
CA ALA A 441 6.56 -0.08 19.12
C ALA A 441 7.67 -0.26 18.05
N GLY A 442 8.52 -1.26 18.21
CA GLY A 442 9.61 -1.56 17.27
C GLY A 442 9.19 -1.69 15.82
N PRO A 443 8.09 -2.39 15.48
CA PRO A 443 7.64 -2.49 14.10
C PRO A 443 7.32 -1.14 13.45
N TRP A 444 6.68 -0.21 14.16
CA TRP A 444 6.39 1.14 13.63
C TRP A 444 7.67 1.95 13.43
N VAL A 445 8.59 1.87 14.39
CA VAL A 445 9.90 2.52 14.29
C VAL A 445 10.73 1.94 13.15
N THR A 446 10.72 0.62 12.96
CA THR A 446 11.39 -0.04 11.85
C THR A 446 10.88 0.48 10.50
N ALA A 447 9.56 0.59 10.34
CA ALA A 447 8.96 1.13 9.12
C ALA A 447 9.29 2.62 8.92
N ALA A 448 9.30 3.41 9.99
CA ALA A 448 9.72 4.82 9.92
C ALA A 448 11.19 4.96 9.49
N LEU A 449 12.09 4.11 9.99
CA LEU A 449 13.50 4.08 9.55
C LEU A 449 13.64 3.69 8.09
N ALA A 450 12.83 2.76 7.60
CA ALA A 450 12.85 2.34 6.20
C ALA A 450 12.58 3.50 5.22
N VAL A 451 11.67 4.43 5.61
CA VAL A 451 11.28 5.57 4.76
C VAL A 451 12.06 6.84 5.05
N ALA A 452 12.60 7.01 6.25
CA ALA A 452 13.19 8.28 6.71
C ALA A 452 14.55 8.11 7.41
N ARG A 453 15.34 7.09 7.05
CA ARG A 453 16.65 6.82 7.68
C ARG A 453 17.56 8.06 7.73
N GLU A 454 17.47 8.96 6.76
CA GLU A 454 18.29 10.18 6.67
C GLU A 454 17.92 11.25 7.70
N ALA A 455 16.77 11.09 8.37
CA ALA A 455 16.35 11.96 9.47
C ALA A 455 16.89 11.49 10.83
N VAL A 456 17.47 10.29 10.90
CA VAL A 456 17.90 9.62 12.12
C VAL A 456 19.40 9.34 12.05
N HIS A 457 20.10 9.54 13.16
CA HIS A 457 21.55 9.35 13.25
C HIS A 457 21.92 8.04 13.95
N ARG A 458 21.05 7.54 14.82
CA ARG A 458 21.21 6.28 15.55
C ARG A 458 19.83 5.77 16.00
N ALA A 459 19.61 4.47 15.97
CA ALA A 459 18.33 3.90 16.38
C ALA A 459 18.48 2.69 17.30
N VAL A 460 17.45 2.45 18.09
CA VAL A 460 17.26 1.25 18.90
C VAL A 460 15.87 0.71 18.65
N VAL A 461 15.79 -0.55 18.31
CA VAL A 461 14.51 -1.17 17.91
C VAL A 461 14.32 -2.48 18.67
N ASP A 462 13.30 -2.54 19.51
CA ASP A 462 12.80 -3.80 20.07
C ASP A 462 11.68 -4.34 19.19
N THR A 463 12.00 -5.31 18.34
CA THR A 463 11.02 -5.93 17.43
C THR A 463 10.11 -6.93 18.13
N GLY A 464 10.51 -7.44 19.32
CA GLY A 464 9.80 -8.51 20.01
C GLY A 464 9.63 -9.79 19.18
N GLY A 465 10.44 -10.00 18.14
CA GLY A 465 10.28 -11.10 17.19
C GLY A 465 9.06 -10.99 16.27
N PHE A 466 8.48 -9.79 16.15
CA PHE A 466 7.29 -9.58 15.32
C PHE A 466 7.53 -9.89 13.85
N ARG A 467 6.52 -10.55 13.23
CA ARG A 467 6.44 -10.77 11.78
C ARG A 467 5.02 -10.53 11.29
N PHE A 468 4.87 -9.79 10.21
CA PHE A 468 3.56 -9.57 9.57
C PHE A 468 2.88 -10.89 9.17
N ARG A 469 3.64 -11.89 8.72
CA ARG A 469 3.12 -13.22 8.36
C ARG A 469 2.43 -13.97 9.51
N GLN A 470 2.60 -13.53 10.76
CA GLN A 470 1.93 -14.14 11.93
C GLN A 470 0.52 -13.58 12.16
N LEU A 471 0.17 -12.48 11.51
CA LEU A 471 -1.14 -11.85 11.68
C LEU A 471 -2.23 -12.67 10.99
N SER A 472 -3.38 -12.79 11.66
CA SER A 472 -4.53 -13.58 11.19
C SER A 472 -5.82 -12.78 11.06
N ALA A 473 -5.79 -11.47 11.31
CA ALA A 473 -6.96 -10.60 11.25
C ALA A 473 -6.66 -9.33 10.45
N ILE A 474 -7.56 -8.94 9.54
CA ILE A 474 -7.41 -7.72 8.75
C ILE A 474 -7.64 -6.45 9.56
N ASP A 475 -8.26 -6.56 10.73
CA ASP A 475 -8.47 -5.45 11.65
C ASP A 475 -7.40 -5.31 12.73
N ASP A 476 -6.38 -6.17 12.76
CA ASP A 476 -5.25 -6.04 13.68
C ASP A 476 -4.57 -4.67 13.54
N ALA A 477 -4.19 -4.04 14.66
CA ALA A 477 -3.55 -2.73 14.64
C ALA A 477 -2.20 -2.69 13.89
N HIS A 478 -1.54 -3.84 13.75
CA HIS A 478 -0.30 -4.00 13.01
C HIS A 478 -0.53 -4.49 11.57
N PHE A 479 -1.78 -4.70 11.16
CA PHE A 479 -2.04 -5.19 9.82
C PHE A 479 -1.58 -4.18 8.76
N LEU A 480 -0.70 -4.66 7.88
CA LEU A 480 -0.15 -3.90 6.77
C LEU A 480 -0.23 -4.77 5.51
N PRO A 481 -1.18 -4.52 4.59
CA PRO A 481 -1.21 -5.26 3.32
C PRO A 481 0.16 -5.21 2.63
N GLY A 482 0.66 -6.36 2.19
CA GLY A 482 2.00 -6.47 1.61
C GLY A 482 3.14 -6.61 2.62
N GLY A 483 2.88 -6.44 3.92
CA GLY A 483 3.93 -6.46 4.95
C GLY A 483 4.77 -7.74 4.99
N ALA A 484 4.20 -8.89 4.62
CA ALA A 484 4.94 -10.15 4.55
C ALA A 484 5.65 -10.38 3.20
N LYS A 485 5.31 -9.62 2.14
CA LYS A 485 5.80 -9.88 0.78
C LYS A 485 7.28 -9.53 0.58
N TYR A 486 7.71 -8.40 1.11
CA TYR A 486 9.04 -7.83 0.85
C TYR A 486 10.00 -8.14 2.00
N LEU A 487 10.24 -9.43 2.26
CA LEU A 487 11.11 -9.96 3.33
C LEU A 487 10.60 -9.66 4.75
N ASP A 488 9.30 -9.38 4.91
CA ASP A 488 8.67 -9.10 6.21
C ASP A 488 9.33 -7.93 6.96
N LEU A 489 9.21 -7.83 8.27
CA LEU A 489 9.85 -6.79 9.08
C LEU A 489 11.38 -6.73 8.90
N PRO A 490 12.13 -7.86 8.79
CA PRO A 490 13.56 -7.83 8.48
C PRO A 490 13.90 -7.09 7.18
N GLY A 491 13.07 -7.19 6.14
CA GLY A 491 13.26 -6.43 4.90
C GLY A 491 13.19 -4.92 5.11
N MET A 492 12.24 -4.46 5.92
CA MET A 492 12.14 -3.04 6.30
C MET A 492 13.34 -2.59 7.14
N LEU A 493 13.77 -3.42 8.11
CA LEU A 493 14.93 -3.11 8.94
C LEU A 493 16.23 -3.04 8.12
N ALA A 494 16.39 -3.89 7.12
CA ALA A 494 17.54 -3.88 6.22
C ALA A 494 17.69 -2.56 5.44
N LEU A 495 16.58 -1.87 5.14
CA LEU A 495 16.60 -0.55 4.48
C LEU A 495 17.22 0.55 5.35
N ALA A 496 17.35 0.35 6.67
CA ALA A 496 18.02 1.28 7.56
C ALA A 496 19.54 1.37 7.31
N ALA A 497 20.17 0.35 6.69
CA ALA A 497 21.61 0.36 6.40
C ALA A 497 22.02 1.62 5.59
N PRO A 498 23.15 2.27 5.91
CA PRO A 498 24.18 1.98 6.90
C PRO A 498 24.00 2.70 8.26
N LEU A 499 22.78 3.03 8.67
CA LEU A 499 22.50 3.70 9.93
C LEU A 499 22.94 2.80 11.11
N PRO A 500 23.62 3.35 12.16
CA PRO A 500 23.88 2.59 13.37
C PRO A 500 22.57 2.18 14.09
N VAL A 501 22.36 0.87 14.27
CA VAL A 501 21.14 0.31 14.88
C VAL A 501 21.49 -0.76 15.92
N LEU A 502 20.88 -0.65 17.10
CA LEU A 502 20.82 -1.73 18.08
C LEU A 502 19.46 -2.42 17.97
N VAL A 503 19.45 -3.72 17.73
CA VAL A 503 18.23 -4.53 17.64
C VAL A 503 18.08 -5.41 18.89
N ALA A 504 16.89 -5.39 19.47
CA ALA A 504 16.52 -6.24 20.60
C ALA A 504 15.28 -7.11 20.23
N GLY A 505 15.01 -8.11 21.08
CA GLY A 505 13.85 -9.00 20.90
C GLY A 505 14.03 -10.02 19.78
N GLU A 506 15.23 -10.18 19.23
CA GLU A 506 15.53 -11.04 18.07
C GLU A 506 16.68 -12.00 18.34
N LYS A 507 16.62 -13.14 17.65
CA LYS A 507 17.79 -13.99 17.46
C LYS A 507 18.52 -13.53 16.19
N GLN A 508 19.81 -13.33 16.25
CA GLN A 508 20.61 -12.85 15.10
C GLN A 508 20.36 -13.68 13.82
N ALA A 509 20.18 -14.99 13.95
CA ALA A 509 19.91 -15.88 12.83
C ALA A 509 18.59 -15.54 12.08
N GLU A 510 17.61 -14.97 12.76
CA GLU A 510 16.33 -14.56 12.17
C GLU A 510 16.44 -13.25 11.35
N LEU A 511 17.57 -12.56 11.48
CA LEU A 511 17.89 -11.29 10.81
C LEU A 511 19.06 -11.43 9.82
N ALA A 512 19.27 -12.63 9.26
CA ALA A 512 20.36 -12.89 8.29
C ALA A 512 20.34 -11.89 7.12
N VAL A 513 19.16 -11.55 6.59
CA VAL A 513 19.01 -10.56 5.50
C VAL A 513 19.50 -9.17 5.94
N VAL A 514 19.23 -8.77 7.18
CA VAL A 514 19.66 -7.46 7.70
C VAL A 514 21.19 -7.43 7.78
N SER A 515 21.79 -8.48 8.36
CA SER A 515 23.26 -8.61 8.46
C SER A 515 23.90 -8.56 7.08
N GLN A 516 23.36 -9.28 6.10
CA GLN A 516 23.88 -9.29 4.72
C GLN A 516 23.84 -7.91 4.06
N VAL A 517 22.73 -7.16 4.24
CA VAL A 517 22.60 -5.81 3.67
C VAL A 517 23.57 -4.83 4.35
N TYR A 518 23.78 -4.94 5.67
CA TYR A 518 24.76 -4.13 6.38
C TYR A 518 26.20 -4.46 5.96
N GLU A 519 26.52 -5.74 5.74
CA GLU A 519 27.81 -6.17 5.17
C GLU A 519 28.02 -5.59 3.77
N ALA A 520 27.01 -5.71 2.89
CA ALA A 520 27.05 -5.13 1.54
C ALA A 520 27.22 -3.60 1.56
N ALA A 521 26.67 -2.92 2.58
CA ALA A 521 26.82 -1.49 2.79
C ALA A 521 28.19 -1.09 3.39
N GLY A 522 29.06 -2.05 3.73
CA GLY A 522 30.33 -1.80 4.41
C GLY A 522 30.17 -1.22 5.82
N ALA A 523 29.10 -1.63 6.53
CA ALA A 523 28.69 -1.09 7.82
C ALA A 523 28.28 -2.20 8.81
N ALA A 524 28.85 -3.39 8.68
CA ALA A 524 28.49 -4.55 9.53
C ALA A 524 28.63 -4.24 11.03
N GLU A 525 29.64 -3.43 11.39
CA GLU A 525 29.91 -3.00 12.77
C GLU A 525 28.86 -2.05 13.34
N LYS A 526 27.98 -1.49 12.51
CA LYS A 526 26.90 -0.57 12.91
C LYS A 526 25.59 -1.28 13.24
N LEU A 527 25.52 -2.59 13.00
CA LEU A 527 24.40 -3.43 13.39
C LEU A 527 24.78 -4.21 14.64
N GLU A 528 24.15 -3.87 15.76
CA GLU A 528 24.37 -4.53 17.04
C GLU A 528 23.09 -5.26 17.50
N PHE A 529 23.27 -6.29 18.32
CA PHE A 529 22.17 -7.09 18.88
C PHE A 529 22.23 -7.08 20.40
N ALA A 530 21.11 -6.73 21.04
CA ALA A 530 20.95 -6.83 22.48
C ALA A 530 20.36 -8.20 22.85
N ALA A 531 21.06 -8.96 23.67
CA ALA A 531 20.63 -10.29 24.11
C ALA A 531 19.60 -10.20 25.25
N THR A 532 18.54 -9.37 25.10
CA THR A 532 17.53 -9.21 26.15
C THR A 532 16.13 -9.05 25.56
N THR A 533 15.16 -9.64 26.27
CA THR A 533 13.72 -9.41 26.08
C THR A 533 13.09 -8.78 27.32
N ASP A 534 13.90 -8.53 28.36
CA ASP A 534 13.47 -7.89 29.59
C ASP A 534 13.40 -6.36 29.40
N PRO A 535 12.28 -5.70 29.69
CA PRO A 535 12.09 -4.27 29.42
C PRO A 535 13.08 -3.35 30.14
N GLU A 536 13.46 -3.66 31.41
CA GLU A 536 14.40 -2.83 32.17
C GLU A 536 15.83 -2.96 31.61
N ARG A 537 16.23 -4.18 31.25
CA ARG A 537 17.53 -4.43 30.60
C ARG A 537 17.58 -3.85 29.20
N PHE A 538 16.44 -3.86 28.48
CA PHE A 538 16.35 -3.19 27.18
C PHE A 538 16.57 -1.69 27.34
N GLU A 539 15.89 -1.04 28.28
CA GLU A 539 16.05 0.40 28.55
C GLU A 539 17.51 0.75 28.86
N GLU A 540 18.17 -0.04 29.73
CA GLU A 540 19.58 0.15 30.07
C GLU A 540 20.50 -0.01 28.85
N ALA A 541 20.31 -1.04 28.06
CA ALA A 541 21.07 -1.30 26.83
C ALA A 541 20.86 -0.18 25.79
N ALA A 542 19.62 0.25 25.59
CA ALA A 542 19.26 1.30 24.64
C ALA A 542 19.93 2.63 25.01
N VAL A 543 19.79 3.07 26.24
CA VAL A 543 20.41 4.32 26.74
C VAL A 543 21.93 4.23 26.67
N SER A 544 22.50 3.10 27.08
CA SER A 544 23.97 2.91 27.04
C SER A 544 24.48 2.94 25.58
N TYR A 545 23.76 2.34 24.64
CA TYR A 545 24.11 2.36 23.21
C TYR A 545 24.07 3.78 22.64
N LEU A 546 23.01 4.55 22.94
CA LEU A 546 22.85 5.91 22.41
C LEU A 546 23.88 6.90 22.98
N LEU A 547 24.35 6.68 24.20
CA LEU A 547 25.33 7.53 24.87
C LEU A 547 26.79 7.18 24.51
N ARG A 548 27.05 6.13 23.72
CA ARG A 548 28.43 5.87 23.22
C ARG A 548 28.85 6.99 22.27
N GLN A 549 30.08 7.45 22.42
CA GLN A 549 30.69 8.46 21.54
C GLN A 549 31.00 7.89 20.15
#